data_b5d1ed69eb2480ae79686e97ae853fc6
#
_entry.id   b5d1ed69eb2480ae79686e97ae853fc6
#
_cell.length_a   1.000
_cell.length_b   1.000
_cell.length_c   1.000
_cell.angle_alpha   90.00
_cell.angle_beta   90.00
_cell.angle_gamma   90.00
#
_symmetry.space_group_name_H-M   'P 1'
#
loop_
_entity.id
_entity.type
_entity.pdbx_description
1 polymer ?
#
loop_
_entity_poly.entity_id
_entity_poly.type
_entity_poly.pdbx_seq_one_letter_code
_entity_poly.pdbx_strand_id
1 'polypeptide(L)'
;MKLSFPKAHRDNGSDPAPAGCSGLPLNPIASSAFIRVNPRPMVLLLIALLALALAPAAWAAEGIRGYHVDIQVLPDGGMEVAEHIRVRAEGSRIRRGIYRDFPTRYRDRYGNRVVVDFEVLGVERDGRPEPWFTEKLSNGVRVNTGNDDFLPVPREYTFSIRYRTTRQLGFFADHDELYWNVTGLGWEFAIDQASARVRLPAAVPAQDMVLEAYTGPQGAQGRDYLARVEEDGVAWFETTRPLSVNEGLTVVIGFPKGVIAEPTTAQRLGWLLYDNRGALVALAGLVLLLAWYLRSWHRVGRDPAAGPIFPRYEPPEGWSPAELRYLWKMGYSDRCFAADLVQLAVQGRVLIHQGGRSDWWLEWLPTPVDTVPVPPPQKALLDRLFSAGTLVELENSNAAVIGGARTAHHKLLDKRLHPSHFKRNTGPQALAWLFSIGYGLLALWLGDGDGLLLTIALLVLAVIVHAIFARLLKAPTTEGRRLLDAIEGLRLYLGVAERDELARLKAPGGGEAPVLDPERYQALLPYALALDVEEAWTRRFTAAVGAAQAEQTARSIGWYQGTGSIASLGAMSSSLGSALSSQISSSATP
;
A
#
# COMPACT_ATOMS: atom_id res chain seq x y z
N MET A 1 -29.41 -7.75 7.30
CA MET A 1 -28.02 -7.63 6.77
C MET A 1 -27.17 -8.71 7.44
N LYS A 2 -27.06 -9.91 6.84
CA LYS A 2 -26.28 -11.01 7.43
C LYS A 2 -24.81 -10.81 7.15
N LEU A 3 -24.03 -10.52 8.19
CA LEU A 3 -22.57 -10.53 8.14
C LEU A 3 -22.08 -11.98 8.23
N SER A 4 -21.38 -12.44 7.21
CA SER A 4 -20.73 -13.75 7.15
C SER A 4 -19.35 -13.68 7.80
N PHE A 5 -19.10 -14.50 8.83
CA PHE A 5 -17.81 -14.67 9.50
C PHE A 5 -17.20 -16.04 9.18
N PRO A 6 -15.88 -16.19 9.11
CA PRO A 6 -15.23 -17.47 8.84
C PRO A 6 -15.22 -18.40 10.06
N LYS A 7 -15.39 -19.71 9.79
CA LYS A 7 -15.38 -20.81 10.76
C LYS A 7 -13.95 -21.08 11.26
N ALA A 8 -13.79 -21.17 12.57
CA ALA A 8 -12.61 -21.71 13.21
C ALA A 8 -12.71 -23.25 13.36
N HIS A 9 -11.62 -23.91 13.08
CA HIS A 9 -11.41 -25.36 13.19
C HIS A 9 -11.42 -25.82 14.66
N ARG A 10 -12.11 -26.94 14.92
CA ARG A 10 -12.01 -27.75 16.14
C ARG A 10 -10.98 -28.84 15.90
N ASP A 11 -10.12 -29.05 16.89
CA ASP A 11 -9.45 -30.34 17.06
C ASP A 11 -9.75 -30.93 18.44
N ASN A 12 -10.07 -32.24 18.41
CA ASN A 12 -10.39 -33.14 19.54
C ASN A 12 -9.12 -33.86 19.99
N GLY A 13 -9.08 -34.22 21.26
CA GLY A 13 -8.15 -35.24 21.78
C GLY A 13 -8.30 -35.46 23.29
N SER A 14 -9.22 -36.26 23.67
CA SER A 14 -9.22 -37.56 24.39
C SER A 14 -8.32 -37.75 25.63
N ASP A 15 -9.03 -38.15 26.70
CA ASP A 15 -8.66 -38.85 27.98
C ASP A 15 -7.64 -39.99 27.84
N PRO A 16 -7.11 -40.61 28.96
CA PRO A 16 -7.85 -41.14 30.11
C PRO A 16 -7.11 -41.16 31.49
N ALA A 17 -7.89 -41.49 32.55
CA ALA A 17 -7.42 -41.93 33.87
C ALA A 17 -6.89 -43.38 33.88
N PRO A 18 -6.20 -43.88 34.96
CA PRO A 18 -6.92 -44.65 35.99
C PRO A 18 -6.33 -44.67 37.42
N ALA A 19 -7.22 -44.89 38.36
CA ALA A 19 -7.35 -45.88 39.45
C ALA A 19 -6.16 -46.29 40.36
N GLY A 20 -6.41 -46.28 41.69
CA GLY A 20 -6.31 -47.48 42.41
C GLY A 20 -5.65 -47.49 43.81
N CYS A 21 -6.38 -47.96 44.79
CA CYS A 21 -6.06 -48.81 45.96
C CYS A 21 -5.60 -48.17 47.28
N SER A 22 -6.47 -48.09 48.27
CA SER A 22 -6.74 -49.09 49.35
C SER A 22 -5.72 -49.20 50.50
N GLY A 23 -6.21 -49.14 51.77
CA GLY A 23 -5.54 -49.66 52.94
C GLY A 23 -5.96 -49.06 54.28
N LEU A 24 -6.92 -49.67 54.91
CA LEU A 24 -7.23 -49.62 56.36
C LEU A 24 -6.37 -50.66 57.12
N PRO A 25 -6.42 -50.88 58.45
CA PRO A 25 -6.66 -50.04 59.63
C PRO A 25 -5.63 -50.30 60.76
N LEU A 26 -5.80 -49.74 61.97
CA LEU A 26 -5.67 -50.35 63.28
C LEU A 26 -5.73 -49.33 64.44
N ASN A 27 -6.68 -49.54 65.35
CA ASN A 27 -6.71 -49.08 66.73
C ASN A 27 -5.87 -50.03 67.62
N PRO A 28 -5.53 -49.84 68.94
CA PRO A 28 -6.37 -49.31 70.00
C PRO A 28 -5.70 -48.62 71.25
N ILE A 29 -6.58 -48.03 72.09
CA ILE A 29 -6.61 -48.02 73.58
C ILE A 29 -5.55 -47.20 74.37
N ALA A 30 -5.99 -46.22 75.14
CA ALA A 30 -6.01 -46.17 76.58
C ALA A 30 -6.55 -44.84 77.18
N SER A 31 -7.39 -44.96 78.13
CA SER A 31 -8.12 -43.97 78.90
C SER A 31 -7.26 -43.18 79.91
N SER A 32 -7.57 -41.87 80.05
CA SER A 32 -7.48 -41.21 81.37
C SER A 32 -8.45 -40.02 81.41
N ALA A 33 -9.30 -40.00 82.36
CA ALA A 33 -10.33 -39.00 82.64
C ALA A 33 -9.71 -37.74 83.26
N PHE A 34 -9.87 -36.59 82.53
CA PHE A 34 -9.72 -35.25 83.12
C PHE A 34 -10.96 -34.43 82.83
N ILE A 35 -11.56 -33.87 83.88
CA ILE A 35 -12.71 -32.98 83.85
C ILE A 35 -12.27 -31.72 83.04
N ARG A 36 -12.76 -31.57 81.79
CA ARG A 36 -12.56 -30.37 80.97
C ARG A 36 -13.80 -29.49 81.06
N VAL A 37 -13.65 -28.34 81.67
CA VAL A 37 -14.50 -27.19 81.41
C VAL A 37 -14.42 -26.88 79.91
N ASN A 38 -15.57 -26.95 79.23
CA ASN A 38 -15.65 -26.85 77.77
C ASN A 38 -15.60 -25.36 77.31
N PRO A 39 -14.50 -24.85 76.77
CA PRO A 39 -14.41 -23.46 76.26
C PRO A 39 -15.05 -23.27 74.89
N ARG A 40 -15.74 -24.33 74.36
CA ARG A 40 -16.27 -24.34 72.98
C ARG A 40 -17.29 -23.25 72.67
N PRO A 41 -18.22 -22.79 73.55
CA PRO A 41 -19.17 -21.76 73.14
C PRO A 41 -18.49 -20.36 72.97
N MET A 42 -17.48 -20.06 73.81
CA MET A 42 -16.82 -18.74 73.75
C MET A 42 -15.83 -18.60 72.57
N VAL A 43 -15.15 -19.70 72.19
CA VAL A 43 -14.30 -19.78 71.03
C VAL A 43 -15.11 -19.72 69.71
N LEU A 44 -16.26 -20.40 69.69
CA LEU A 44 -17.19 -20.34 68.55
C LEU A 44 -17.83 -18.95 68.40
N LEU A 45 -18.14 -18.27 69.53
CA LEU A 45 -18.62 -16.87 69.46
C LEU A 45 -17.53 -15.90 68.98
N LEU A 46 -16.29 -16.12 69.43
CA LEU A 46 -15.15 -15.29 68.96
C LEU A 46 -14.83 -15.52 67.48
N ILE A 47 -14.90 -16.77 67.02
CA ILE A 47 -14.73 -17.11 65.59
C ILE A 47 -15.89 -16.53 64.76
N ALA A 48 -17.13 -16.58 65.25
CA ALA A 48 -18.27 -15.99 64.56
C ALA A 48 -18.19 -14.46 64.53
N LEU A 49 -17.73 -13.81 65.60
CA LEU A 49 -17.48 -12.37 65.64
C LEU A 49 -16.30 -11.98 64.76
N LEU A 50 -15.23 -12.79 64.72
CA LEU A 50 -14.09 -12.57 63.83
C LEU A 50 -14.47 -12.82 62.37
N ALA A 51 -15.29 -13.82 62.07
CA ALA A 51 -15.84 -14.07 60.74
C ALA A 51 -16.81 -12.96 60.29
N LEU A 52 -17.57 -12.38 61.23
CA LEU A 52 -18.42 -11.22 60.96
C LEU A 52 -17.60 -9.92 60.76
N ALA A 53 -16.49 -9.77 61.51
CA ALA A 53 -15.57 -8.65 61.37
C ALA A 53 -14.66 -8.77 60.13
N LEU A 54 -14.39 -9.99 59.65
CA LEU A 54 -13.67 -10.34 58.43
C LEU A 54 -14.59 -10.57 57.24
N ALA A 55 -15.92 -10.48 57.39
CA ALA A 55 -16.81 -10.43 56.24
C ALA A 55 -16.40 -9.21 55.42
N PRO A 56 -15.90 -9.37 54.17
CA PRO A 56 -15.61 -8.23 53.37
C PRO A 56 -16.90 -7.41 53.29
N ALA A 57 -16.87 -6.18 53.82
CA ALA A 57 -17.93 -5.22 53.51
C ALA A 57 -18.08 -5.30 52.01
N ALA A 58 -19.22 -5.82 51.53
CA ALA A 58 -19.51 -5.85 50.10
C ALA A 58 -19.63 -4.39 49.66
N TRP A 59 -18.48 -3.79 49.41
CA TRP A 59 -18.41 -2.45 48.82
C TRP A 59 -19.08 -2.63 47.47
N ALA A 60 -20.18 -1.93 47.29
CA ALA A 60 -20.89 -1.99 46.03
C ALA A 60 -19.93 -1.50 44.94
N ALA A 61 -19.39 -2.46 44.17
CA ALA A 61 -18.41 -2.18 43.12
C ALA A 61 -18.96 -1.14 42.10
N GLU A 62 -18.10 -0.28 41.58
CA GLU A 62 -18.49 0.58 40.46
C GLU A 62 -19.05 -0.26 39.33
N GLY A 63 -20.17 0.18 38.76
CA GLY A 63 -20.84 -0.57 37.68
C GLY A 63 -22.10 0.13 37.21
N ILE A 64 -22.69 -0.43 36.18
CA ILE A 64 -23.95 0.05 35.60
C ILE A 64 -25.09 -0.75 36.21
N ARG A 65 -25.92 -0.09 37.03
CA ARG A 65 -27.06 -0.71 37.74
C ARG A 65 -28.28 -0.88 36.86
N GLY A 66 -28.42 -0.05 35.81
CA GLY A 66 -29.50 -0.15 34.86
C GLY A 66 -29.18 0.60 33.60
N TYR A 67 -29.56 0.03 32.51
CA TYR A 67 -29.37 0.62 31.17
C TYR A 67 -30.71 0.53 30.42
N HIS A 68 -31.42 1.63 30.32
CA HIS A 68 -32.72 1.68 29.64
C HIS A 68 -32.61 2.58 28.40
N VAL A 69 -33.21 2.15 27.29
CA VAL A 69 -33.20 2.91 26.04
C VAL A 69 -34.61 3.06 25.49
N ASP A 70 -35.04 4.28 25.30
CA ASP A 70 -36.26 4.64 24.55
C ASP A 70 -35.88 5.01 23.12
N ILE A 71 -36.47 4.33 22.15
CA ILE A 71 -36.24 4.54 20.72
C ILE A 71 -37.57 4.94 20.08
N GLN A 72 -37.61 6.12 19.53
CA GLN A 72 -38.73 6.61 18.69
C GLN A 72 -38.29 6.58 17.22
N VAL A 73 -38.83 5.68 16.43
CA VAL A 73 -38.64 5.66 14.97
C VAL A 73 -39.53 6.71 14.34
N LEU A 74 -38.97 7.49 13.44
CA LEU A 74 -39.69 8.59 12.75
C LEU A 74 -40.20 8.13 11.36
N PRO A 75 -41.23 8.78 10.81
CA PRO A 75 -41.81 8.40 9.51
C PRO A 75 -40.83 8.45 8.34
N ASP A 76 -39.77 9.26 8.43
CA ASP A 76 -38.70 9.38 7.45
C ASP A 76 -37.57 8.35 7.59
N GLY A 77 -37.70 7.45 8.56
CA GLY A 77 -36.69 6.44 8.89
C GLY A 77 -35.56 6.96 9.79
N GLY A 78 -35.62 8.20 10.24
CA GLY A 78 -34.77 8.71 11.33
C GLY A 78 -35.19 8.12 12.66
N MET A 79 -34.34 8.27 13.67
CA MET A 79 -34.59 7.80 15.02
C MET A 79 -34.21 8.86 16.04
N GLU A 80 -35.06 9.08 17.05
CA GLU A 80 -34.69 9.76 18.27
C GLU A 80 -34.52 8.71 19.38
N VAL A 81 -33.40 8.78 20.06
CA VAL A 81 -33.01 7.80 21.06
C VAL A 81 -32.68 8.52 22.36
N ALA A 82 -33.20 7.99 23.48
CA ALA A 82 -32.86 8.42 24.82
C ALA A 82 -32.31 7.24 25.61
N GLU A 83 -31.02 7.29 25.95
CA GLU A 83 -30.35 6.30 26.79
C GLU A 83 -30.34 6.79 28.24
N HIS A 84 -30.86 5.99 29.17
CA HIS A 84 -30.87 6.25 30.61
C HIS A 84 -29.94 5.25 31.32
N ILE A 85 -28.76 5.74 31.71
CA ILE A 85 -27.67 4.90 32.25
C ILE A 85 -27.50 5.20 33.74
N ARG A 86 -27.95 4.29 34.57
CA ARG A 86 -27.81 4.38 36.04
C ARG A 86 -26.52 3.71 36.47
N VAL A 87 -25.59 4.49 37.01
CA VAL A 87 -24.27 4.03 37.42
C VAL A 87 -24.05 4.22 38.92
N ARG A 88 -23.32 3.30 39.54
CA ARG A 88 -22.74 3.47 40.87
C ARG A 88 -21.33 4.00 40.72
N ALA A 89 -21.07 5.21 41.20
CA ALA A 89 -19.76 5.83 41.18
C ALA A 89 -19.13 5.75 42.59
N GLU A 90 -17.91 5.21 42.64
CA GLU A 90 -17.09 5.13 43.88
C GLU A 90 -15.83 6.04 43.76
N GLY A 91 -15.66 6.73 42.63
CA GLY A 91 -14.53 7.65 42.39
C GLY A 91 -13.25 6.96 41.92
N SER A 92 -13.33 5.70 41.55
CA SER A 92 -12.20 4.95 40.99
C SER A 92 -12.06 5.19 39.47
N ARG A 93 -13.03 4.75 38.69
CA ARG A 93 -13.12 4.94 37.23
C ARG A 93 -14.15 6.01 36.87
N ILE A 94 -15.32 6.01 37.51
CA ILE A 94 -16.35 7.02 37.31
C ILE A 94 -16.07 8.19 38.26
N ARG A 95 -15.34 9.19 37.78
CA ARG A 95 -14.89 10.32 38.58
C ARG A 95 -15.56 11.65 38.24
N ARG A 96 -15.77 11.94 36.95
CA ARG A 96 -16.31 13.21 36.45
C ARG A 96 -17.58 13.04 35.63
N GLY A 97 -17.84 11.82 35.15
CA GLY A 97 -18.96 11.44 34.31
C GLY A 97 -18.71 10.10 33.67
N ILE A 98 -19.46 9.82 32.62
CA ILE A 98 -19.30 8.65 31.77
C ILE A 98 -19.05 9.09 30.33
N TYR A 99 -18.56 8.18 29.49
CA TYR A 99 -18.52 8.39 28.05
C TYR A 99 -19.27 7.26 27.33
N ARG A 100 -19.79 7.61 26.15
CA ARG A 100 -20.52 6.69 25.29
C ARG A 100 -20.02 6.81 23.86
N ASP A 101 -19.59 5.70 23.29
CA ASP A 101 -19.09 5.64 21.91
C ASP A 101 -20.19 5.18 20.96
N PHE A 102 -20.41 5.98 19.93
CA PHE A 102 -21.39 5.73 18.88
C PHE A 102 -20.69 5.49 17.56
N PRO A 103 -20.74 4.27 16.99
CA PRO A 103 -20.24 4.04 15.65
C PRO A 103 -21.17 4.72 14.64
N THR A 104 -20.59 5.60 13.80
CA THR A 104 -21.32 6.31 12.76
C THR A 104 -20.87 5.94 11.36
N ARG A 105 -19.92 4.99 11.25
CA ARG A 105 -19.35 4.56 9.99
C ARG A 105 -19.44 3.05 9.86
N TYR A 106 -20.03 2.60 8.78
CA TYR A 106 -20.27 1.20 8.47
C TYR A 106 -19.78 0.88 7.06
N ARG A 107 -19.71 -0.40 6.74
CA ARG A 107 -19.52 -0.89 5.37
C ARG A 107 -20.74 -1.69 4.94
N ASP A 108 -21.19 -1.43 3.72
CA ASP A 108 -22.22 -2.27 3.12
C ASP A 108 -21.65 -3.62 2.67
N ARG A 109 -22.52 -4.50 2.14
CA ARG A 109 -22.11 -5.82 1.64
C ARG A 109 -21.12 -5.78 0.47
N TYR A 110 -20.97 -4.66 -0.20
CA TYR A 110 -20.04 -4.43 -1.31
C TYR A 110 -18.75 -3.73 -0.84
N GLY A 111 -18.63 -3.43 0.45
CA GLY A 111 -17.49 -2.72 1.01
C GLY A 111 -17.55 -1.19 0.85
N ASN A 112 -18.63 -0.65 0.32
CA ASN A 112 -18.81 0.80 0.24
C ASN A 112 -18.99 1.39 1.63
N ARG A 113 -18.49 2.60 1.81
CA ARG A 113 -18.68 3.36 3.04
C ARG A 113 -20.13 3.80 3.16
N VAL A 114 -20.69 3.65 4.36
CA VAL A 114 -21.99 4.16 4.79
C VAL A 114 -21.76 5.03 6.02
N VAL A 115 -22.17 6.27 5.97
CA VAL A 115 -22.08 7.21 7.09
C VAL A 115 -23.50 7.52 7.56
N VAL A 116 -23.75 7.33 8.85
CA VAL A 116 -25.03 7.69 9.48
C VAL A 116 -24.87 9.03 10.19
N ASP A 117 -25.92 9.84 10.16
CA ASP A 117 -25.92 11.09 10.90
C ASP A 117 -26.06 10.81 12.40
N PHE A 118 -25.43 11.63 13.21
CA PHE A 118 -25.49 11.55 14.66
C PHE A 118 -25.43 12.96 15.25
N GLU A 119 -26.49 13.33 15.97
CA GLU A 119 -26.64 14.64 16.58
C GLU A 119 -27.06 14.47 18.04
N VAL A 120 -26.27 14.97 18.98
CA VAL A 120 -26.65 14.98 20.40
C VAL A 120 -27.63 16.13 20.65
N LEU A 121 -28.83 15.76 21.14
CA LEU A 121 -29.90 16.72 21.46
C LEU A 121 -29.79 17.26 22.88
N GLY A 122 -29.15 16.52 23.78
CA GLY A 122 -28.92 16.95 25.15
C GLY A 122 -28.45 15.82 26.05
N VAL A 123 -27.81 16.20 27.15
CA VAL A 123 -27.38 15.31 28.21
C VAL A 123 -27.89 15.82 29.55
N GLU A 124 -28.39 14.92 30.38
CA GLU A 124 -28.87 15.23 31.73
C GLU A 124 -28.24 14.27 32.74
N ARG A 125 -28.06 14.75 33.99
CA ARG A 125 -27.71 13.95 35.14
C ARG A 125 -28.75 14.13 36.25
N ASP A 126 -29.38 13.05 36.68
CA ASP A 126 -30.47 13.05 37.66
C ASP A 126 -31.60 14.04 37.30
N GLY A 127 -31.94 14.12 35.99
CA GLY A 127 -33.01 14.98 35.46
C GLY A 127 -32.63 16.46 35.36
N ARG A 128 -31.35 16.83 35.51
CA ARG A 128 -30.85 18.21 35.35
C ARG A 128 -29.88 18.28 34.16
N PRO A 129 -29.86 19.36 33.40
CA PRO A 129 -28.90 19.54 32.32
C PRO A 129 -27.46 19.32 32.83
N GLU A 130 -26.69 18.49 32.11
CA GLU A 130 -25.30 18.19 32.39
C GLU A 130 -24.39 18.73 31.29
N PRO A 131 -23.25 19.35 31.59
CA PRO A 131 -22.26 19.66 30.59
C PRO A 131 -21.80 18.42 29.82
N TRP A 132 -21.57 18.57 28.52
CA TRP A 132 -21.08 17.50 27.66
C TRP A 132 -20.28 18.05 26.48
N PHE A 133 -19.46 17.18 25.89
CA PHE A 133 -18.74 17.47 24.66
C PHE A 133 -18.55 16.19 23.83
N THR A 134 -18.27 16.37 22.54
CA THR A 134 -18.04 15.23 21.65
C THR A 134 -16.58 15.16 21.19
N GLU A 135 -16.08 13.94 21.03
CA GLU A 135 -14.79 13.65 20.42
C GLU A 135 -14.99 12.80 19.16
N LYS A 136 -14.29 13.13 18.10
CA LYS A 136 -14.30 12.35 16.86
C LYS A 136 -13.42 11.12 17.03
N LEU A 137 -14.00 9.94 16.86
CA LEU A 137 -13.28 8.66 16.81
C LEU A 137 -13.03 8.23 15.36
N SER A 138 -12.13 7.27 15.17
CA SER A 138 -11.89 6.67 13.85
C SER A 138 -13.14 6.05 13.24
N ASN A 139 -14.03 5.47 14.07
CA ASN A 139 -15.26 4.80 13.65
C ASN A 139 -16.54 5.52 14.09
N GLY A 140 -16.48 6.72 14.61
CA GLY A 140 -17.70 7.37 15.09
C GLY A 140 -17.47 8.59 15.96
N VAL A 141 -18.32 8.74 16.96
CA VAL A 141 -18.33 9.86 17.90
C VAL A 141 -18.39 9.34 19.32
N ARG A 142 -17.59 9.91 20.21
CA ARG A 142 -17.67 9.76 21.65
C ARG A 142 -18.42 10.93 22.23
N VAL A 143 -19.42 10.66 23.04
CA VAL A 143 -20.10 11.66 23.89
C VAL A 143 -19.53 11.52 25.29
N ASN A 144 -18.87 12.57 25.79
CA ASN A 144 -18.40 12.67 27.17
C ASN A 144 -19.43 13.49 27.97
N THR A 145 -19.83 12.95 29.12
CA THR A 145 -20.74 13.67 30.05
C THR A 145 -19.92 14.25 31.19
N GLY A 146 -20.35 15.39 31.72
CA GLY A 146 -19.68 16.09 32.79
C GLY A 146 -18.65 17.13 32.30
N ASN A 147 -17.95 17.71 33.26
CA ASN A 147 -16.89 18.69 33.09
C ASN A 147 -15.64 18.25 33.86
N ASP A 148 -14.76 19.21 34.19
CA ASP A 148 -13.56 18.95 34.99
C ASP A 148 -13.84 18.69 36.47
N ASP A 149 -15.06 18.93 36.97
CA ASP A 149 -15.41 18.76 38.39
C ASP A 149 -15.58 17.28 38.73
N PHE A 150 -15.12 16.89 39.91
CA PHE A 150 -15.32 15.54 40.42
C PHE A 150 -16.75 15.34 40.91
N LEU A 151 -17.32 14.18 40.60
CA LEU A 151 -18.61 13.77 41.14
C LEU A 151 -18.49 13.51 42.65
N PRO A 152 -19.47 13.95 43.45
CA PRO A 152 -19.60 13.48 44.85
C PRO A 152 -19.76 11.97 44.89
N VAL A 153 -18.89 11.25 45.59
CA VAL A 153 -18.88 9.79 45.69
C VAL A 153 -18.71 9.37 47.14
N PRO A 154 -19.22 8.17 47.55
CA PRO A 154 -19.94 7.16 46.76
C PRO A 154 -21.41 7.52 46.53
N ARG A 155 -21.89 7.41 45.27
CA ARG A 155 -23.30 7.71 44.95
C ARG A 155 -23.74 7.05 43.63
N GLU A 156 -25.05 6.84 43.47
CA GLU A 156 -25.66 6.49 42.20
C GLU A 156 -26.06 7.76 41.43
N TYR A 157 -25.85 7.74 40.12
CA TYR A 157 -26.23 8.78 39.17
C TYR A 157 -26.94 8.17 37.99
N THR A 158 -27.94 8.88 37.46
CA THR A 158 -28.59 8.53 36.20
C THR A 158 -28.20 9.56 35.13
N PHE A 159 -27.39 9.12 34.14
CA PHE A 159 -27.07 9.91 32.97
C PHE A 159 -28.08 9.63 31.87
N SER A 160 -28.69 10.66 31.33
CA SER A 160 -29.62 10.55 30.20
C SER A 160 -29.01 11.25 28.98
N ILE A 161 -28.76 10.49 27.91
CA ILE A 161 -28.18 10.98 26.66
C ILE A 161 -29.24 10.90 25.58
N ARG A 162 -29.66 12.06 25.03
CA ARG A 162 -30.64 12.12 23.94
C ARG A 162 -29.93 12.51 22.64
N TYR A 163 -30.21 11.75 21.57
CA TYR A 163 -29.62 12.00 20.26
C TYR A 163 -30.55 11.59 19.13
N ARG A 164 -30.26 12.11 17.94
CA ARG A 164 -30.90 11.71 16.69
C ARG A 164 -29.88 11.02 15.79
N THR A 165 -30.33 9.97 15.11
CA THR A 165 -29.54 9.25 14.10
C THR A 165 -30.41 8.86 12.92
N THR A 166 -29.77 8.57 11.77
CA THR A 166 -30.44 8.20 10.52
C THR A 166 -29.88 6.92 9.94
N ARG A 167 -30.58 6.35 8.95
CA ARG A 167 -30.06 5.24 8.13
C ARG A 167 -29.74 3.97 8.92
N GLN A 168 -30.47 3.69 9.99
CA GLN A 168 -30.30 2.52 10.86
C GLN A 168 -31.24 1.35 10.50
N LEU A 169 -32.19 1.58 9.57
CA LEU A 169 -33.22 0.61 9.18
C LEU A 169 -32.77 -0.20 7.97
N GLY A 170 -33.07 -1.49 7.98
CA GLY A 170 -32.95 -2.40 6.86
C GLY A 170 -34.28 -2.46 6.09
N PHE A 171 -34.23 -2.31 4.75
CA PHE A 171 -35.38 -2.41 3.86
C PHE A 171 -35.23 -3.69 3.03
N PHE A 172 -35.99 -4.73 3.37
CA PHE A 172 -35.99 -6.03 2.68
C PHE A 172 -37.15 -6.08 1.67
N ALA A 173 -37.25 -7.17 0.92
CA ALA A 173 -38.29 -7.27 -0.10
C ALA A 173 -39.69 -7.44 0.49
N ASP A 174 -39.81 -8.14 1.60
CA ASP A 174 -41.05 -8.57 2.26
C ASP A 174 -41.34 -7.86 3.58
N HIS A 175 -40.33 -7.27 4.21
CA HIS A 175 -40.46 -6.56 5.50
C HIS A 175 -39.44 -5.43 5.62
N ASP A 176 -39.59 -4.61 6.64
CA ASP A 176 -38.60 -3.65 7.10
C ASP A 176 -38.10 -4.08 8.49
N GLU A 177 -36.86 -3.76 8.83
CA GLU A 177 -36.22 -4.23 10.05
C GLU A 177 -35.41 -3.12 10.73
N LEU A 178 -35.56 -3.01 12.04
CA LEU A 178 -34.61 -2.31 12.89
C LEU A 178 -33.68 -3.33 13.54
N TYR A 179 -32.38 -3.22 13.27
CA TYR A 179 -31.32 -3.94 13.98
C TYR A 179 -30.52 -2.94 14.81
N TRP A 180 -30.64 -3.00 16.14
CA TRP A 180 -30.07 -1.99 17.02
C TRP A 180 -29.30 -2.57 18.19
N ASN A 181 -28.04 -2.13 18.35
CA ASN A 181 -27.23 -2.47 19.52
C ASN A 181 -27.54 -1.49 20.67
N VAL A 182 -28.38 -1.91 21.59
CA VAL A 182 -28.95 -1.09 22.67
C VAL A 182 -27.88 -0.54 23.59
N THR A 183 -27.05 -1.42 24.16
CA THR A 183 -26.06 -1.01 25.17
C THR A 183 -24.69 -0.65 24.56
N GLY A 184 -24.38 -1.14 23.35
CA GLY A 184 -23.02 -1.21 22.87
C GLY A 184 -22.22 -2.33 23.54
N LEU A 185 -21.03 -2.59 23.02
CA LEU A 185 -20.14 -3.69 23.47
C LEU A 185 -18.85 -3.18 24.13
N GLY A 186 -18.71 -1.86 24.31
CA GLY A 186 -17.47 -1.25 24.79
C GLY A 186 -17.44 -0.92 26.28
N TRP A 187 -18.40 -1.40 27.06
CA TRP A 187 -18.45 -1.11 28.48
C TRP A 187 -17.43 -1.92 29.27
N GLU A 188 -16.58 -1.23 30.02
CA GLU A 188 -15.64 -1.85 30.97
C GLU A 188 -16.30 -2.24 32.30
N PHE A 189 -17.61 -2.05 32.41
CA PHE A 189 -18.44 -2.38 33.58
C PHE A 189 -19.46 -3.42 33.18
N ALA A 190 -19.80 -4.29 34.14
CA ALA A 190 -20.98 -5.13 34.04
C ALA A 190 -22.25 -4.27 34.09
N ILE A 191 -23.31 -4.73 33.42
CA ILE A 191 -24.62 -4.08 33.41
C ILE A 191 -25.60 -5.03 34.14
N ASP A 192 -26.12 -4.61 35.31
CA ASP A 192 -26.98 -5.47 36.11
C ASP A 192 -28.30 -5.79 35.38
N GLN A 193 -28.88 -4.81 34.69
CA GLN A 193 -30.10 -4.95 33.88
C GLN A 193 -30.06 -4.02 32.66
N ALA A 194 -30.38 -4.56 31.50
CA ALA A 194 -30.56 -3.76 30.28
C ALA A 194 -31.98 -3.94 29.71
N SER A 195 -32.59 -2.88 29.23
CA SER A 195 -33.93 -2.87 28.62
C SER A 195 -34.03 -1.85 27.48
N ALA A 196 -34.94 -2.09 26.56
CA ALA A 196 -35.24 -1.18 25.47
C ALA A 196 -36.73 -1.11 25.17
N ARG A 197 -37.21 0.08 24.88
CA ARG A 197 -38.55 0.35 24.32
C ARG A 197 -38.39 0.90 22.92
N VAL A 198 -39.12 0.32 21.98
CA VAL A 198 -39.08 0.79 20.59
C VAL A 198 -40.50 1.11 20.13
N ARG A 199 -40.72 2.36 19.78
CA ARG A 199 -41.97 2.85 19.22
C ARG A 199 -41.82 3.15 17.74
N LEU A 200 -42.64 2.50 16.92
CA LEU A 200 -42.76 2.77 15.49
C LEU A 200 -43.61 4.01 15.23
N PRO A 201 -43.48 4.67 14.06
CA PRO A 201 -44.26 5.89 13.73
C PRO A 201 -45.76 5.64 13.58
N ALA A 202 -46.16 4.41 13.30
CA ALA A 202 -47.53 3.97 13.28
C ALA A 202 -47.70 2.71 14.12
N ALA A 203 -48.86 2.51 14.72
CA ALA A 203 -49.15 1.30 15.48
C ALA A 203 -49.19 0.08 14.55
N VAL A 204 -48.39 -0.92 14.87
CA VAL A 204 -48.33 -2.21 14.16
C VAL A 204 -48.90 -3.27 15.12
N PRO A 205 -49.85 -4.11 14.66
CA PRO A 205 -50.38 -5.19 15.50
C PRO A 205 -49.26 -6.16 15.95
N ALA A 206 -49.34 -6.64 17.16
CA ALA A 206 -48.30 -7.51 17.72
C ALA A 206 -48.05 -8.77 16.87
N GLN A 207 -49.07 -9.29 16.21
CA GLN A 207 -48.97 -10.47 15.34
C GLN A 207 -48.20 -10.23 14.06
N ASP A 208 -48.04 -8.98 13.66
CA ASP A 208 -47.34 -8.55 12.43
C ASP A 208 -45.92 -8.07 12.73
N MET A 209 -45.53 -8.10 14.02
CA MET A 209 -44.15 -7.81 14.44
C MET A 209 -43.36 -9.10 14.72
N VAL A 210 -42.10 -9.14 14.29
CA VAL A 210 -41.13 -10.16 14.63
C VAL A 210 -40.15 -9.55 15.63
N LEU A 211 -40.08 -10.08 16.84
CA LEU A 211 -39.18 -9.62 17.89
C LEU A 211 -38.10 -10.66 18.16
N GLU A 212 -36.85 -10.28 17.95
CA GLU A 212 -35.67 -11.06 18.32
C GLU A 212 -34.67 -10.18 19.08
N ALA A 213 -33.87 -10.79 19.94
CA ALA A 213 -32.75 -10.11 20.56
C ALA A 213 -31.55 -11.06 20.74
N TYR A 214 -30.40 -10.48 20.95
CA TYR A 214 -29.17 -11.23 21.20
C TYR A 214 -28.45 -10.63 22.41
N THR A 215 -27.95 -11.51 23.30
CA THR A 215 -27.13 -11.10 24.44
C THR A 215 -25.74 -11.73 24.36
N GLY A 216 -24.73 -11.02 24.89
CA GLY A 216 -23.35 -11.49 24.97
C GLY A 216 -22.33 -10.61 24.25
N PRO A 217 -21.08 -11.12 24.10
CA PRO A 217 -20.02 -10.41 23.40
C PRO A 217 -20.28 -10.35 21.89
N GLN A 218 -19.45 -9.58 21.17
CA GLN A 218 -19.60 -9.39 19.72
C GLN A 218 -19.72 -10.72 18.95
N GLY A 219 -20.81 -10.86 18.19
CA GLY A 219 -21.10 -12.06 17.39
C GLY A 219 -21.76 -13.20 18.15
N ALA A 220 -22.01 -13.06 19.44
CA ALA A 220 -22.78 -14.03 20.23
C ALA A 220 -24.27 -13.97 19.86
N GLN A 221 -24.96 -15.11 20.04
CA GLN A 221 -26.38 -15.27 19.81
C GLN A 221 -27.06 -15.81 21.11
N GLY A 222 -26.68 -15.22 22.25
CA GLY A 222 -27.28 -15.54 23.54
C GLY A 222 -28.76 -15.14 23.53
N ARG A 223 -29.58 -15.92 24.30
CA ARG A 223 -31.04 -15.74 24.36
C ARG A 223 -31.51 -15.37 25.77
N ASP A 224 -30.68 -14.72 26.55
CA ASP A 224 -30.98 -14.30 27.90
C ASP A 224 -31.78 -12.99 27.90
N TYR A 225 -32.97 -13.01 27.27
CA TYR A 225 -33.86 -11.86 27.19
C TYR A 225 -35.33 -12.27 27.22
N LEU A 226 -36.18 -11.31 27.54
CA LEU A 226 -37.62 -11.32 27.32
C LEU A 226 -37.96 -10.26 26.27
N ALA A 227 -38.88 -10.60 25.37
CA ALA A 227 -39.40 -9.67 24.39
C ALA A 227 -40.94 -9.76 24.35
N ARG A 228 -41.61 -8.61 24.26
CA ARG A 228 -43.06 -8.52 24.14
C ARG A 228 -43.48 -7.25 23.41
N VAL A 229 -44.68 -7.26 22.87
CA VAL A 229 -45.35 -6.03 22.39
C VAL A 229 -46.32 -5.59 23.49
N GLU A 230 -46.23 -4.34 23.92
CA GLU A 230 -47.14 -3.70 24.85
C GLU A 230 -48.48 -3.30 24.19
N GLU A 231 -49.51 -3.00 24.98
CA GLU A 231 -50.88 -2.73 24.45
C GLU A 231 -50.92 -1.57 23.43
N ASP A 232 -50.00 -0.62 23.55
CA ASP A 232 -49.90 0.56 22.61
C ASP A 232 -49.02 0.28 21.38
N GLY A 233 -48.66 -0.99 21.12
CA GLY A 233 -47.84 -1.41 19.97
C GLY A 233 -46.34 -1.11 20.11
N VAL A 234 -45.89 -0.86 21.33
CA VAL A 234 -44.47 -0.63 21.64
C VAL A 234 -43.78 -1.98 21.89
N ALA A 235 -42.68 -2.20 21.19
CA ALA A 235 -41.84 -3.38 21.44
C ALA A 235 -40.96 -3.13 22.66
N TRP A 236 -41.02 -4.07 23.61
CA TRP A 236 -40.25 -4.08 24.86
C TRP A 236 -39.28 -5.24 24.90
N PHE A 237 -38.06 -4.97 25.33
CA PHE A 237 -37.01 -5.97 25.52
C PHE A 237 -36.34 -5.75 26.87
N GLU A 238 -35.93 -6.84 27.51
CA GLU A 238 -35.26 -6.82 28.81
C GLU A 238 -34.36 -8.05 28.97
N THR A 239 -33.16 -7.86 29.55
CA THR A 239 -32.24 -8.96 29.84
C THR A 239 -32.71 -9.76 31.07
N THR A 240 -32.58 -11.11 31.02
CA THR A 240 -32.94 -12.01 32.13
C THR A 240 -31.77 -12.32 33.05
N ARG A 241 -30.56 -11.93 32.70
CA ARG A 241 -29.35 -11.96 33.51
C ARG A 241 -28.53 -10.70 33.36
N PRO A 242 -27.63 -10.41 34.31
CA PRO A 242 -26.64 -9.35 34.12
C PRO A 242 -25.76 -9.61 32.89
N LEU A 243 -25.37 -8.53 32.22
CA LEU A 243 -24.37 -8.55 31.13
C LEU A 243 -22.99 -8.35 31.75
N SER A 244 -22.04 -9.20 31.40
CA SER A 244 -20.64 -9.09 31.82
C SER A 244 -19.92 -7.95 31.05
N VAL A 245 -18.70 -7.66 31.46
CA VAL A 245 -17.83 -6.69 30.72
C VAL A 245 -17.73 -7.09 29.27
N ASN A 246 -17.90 -6.11 28.37
CA ASN A 246 -17.92 -6.30 26.90
C ASN A 246 -19.07 -7.17 26.35
N GLU A 247 -20.08 -7.48 27.16
CA GLU A 247 -21.36 -8.02 26.68
C GLU A 247 -22.37 -6.90 26.41
N GLY A 248 -23.31 -7.15 25.51
CA GLY A 248 -24.36 -6.21 25.16
C GLY A 248 -25.71 -6.87 24.86
N LEU A 249 -26.72 -6.03 24.75
CA LEU A 249 -28.05 -6.35 24.25
C LEU A 249 -28.24 -5.74 22.87
N THR A 250 -28.55 -6.57 21.87
CA THR A 250 -28.93 -6.17 20.53
C THR A 250 -30.38 -6.59 20.30
N VAL A 251 -31.21 -5.70 19.78
CA VAL A 251 -32.62 -5.95 19.46
C VAL A 251 -32.83 -5.94 17.95
N VAL A 252 -33.76 -6.79 17.51
CA VAL A 252 -34.20 -6.90 16.12
C VAL A 252 -35.71 -6.83 16.09
N ILE A 253 -36.24 -5.93 15.30
CA ILE A 253 -37.68 -5.73 15.13
C ILE A 253 -38.01 -5.73 13.65
N GLY A 254 -38.65 -6.81 13.19
CA GLY A 254 -39.22 -6.90 11.86
C GLY A 254 -40.67 -6.39 11.86
N PHE A 255 -41.06 -5.63 10.88
CA PHE A 255 -42.41 -5.10 10.73
C PHE A 255 -42.79 -4.98 9.24
N PRO A 256 -44.14 -4.90 8.91
CA PRO A 256 -44.61 -4.84 7.53
C PRO A 256 -44.12 -3.62 6.77
N LYS A 257 -44.04 -3.74 5.45
CA LYS A 257 -43.77 -2.62 4.54
C LYS A 257 -44.83 -1.52 4.65
N GLY A 258 -44.38 -0.29 4.44
CA GLY A 258 -45.27 0.87 4.39
C GLY A 258 -45.47 1.60 5.71
N VAL A 259 -44.94 1.08 6.83
CA VAL A 259 -44.90 1.76 8.13
C VAL A 259 -43.93 2.94 8.09
N ILE A 260 -42.84 2.80 7.33
CA ILE A 260 -41.80 3.80 7.15
C ILE A 260 -41.57 4.03 5.67
N ALA A 261 -41.32 5.28 5.30
CA ALA A 261 -41.02 5.65 3.92
C ALA A 261 -39.66 5.04 3.49
N GLU A 262 -39.69 4.13 2.53
CA GLU A 262 -38.48 3.56 1.98
C GLU A 262 -37.68 4.62 1.19
N PRO A 263 -36.35 4.72 1.40
CA PRO A 263 -35.53 5.67 0.66
C PRO A 263 -35.61 5.44 -0.85
N THR A 264 -35.84 6.48 -1.60
CA THR A 264 -35.87 6.44 -3.07
C THR A 264 -34.51 6.06 -3.64
N THR A 265 -34.49 5.55 -4.87
CA THR A 265 -33.24 5.25 -5.58
C THR A 265 -32.33 6.47 -5.70
N ALA A 266 -32.91 7.66 -5.90
CA ALA A 266 -32.14 8.90 -5.96
C ALA A 266 -31.48 9.24 -4.62
N GLN A 267 -32.17 9.04 -3.50
CA GLN A 267 -31.61 9.26 -2.16
C GLN A 267 -30.49 8.26 -1.87
N ARG A 268 -30.69 6.97 -2.17
CA ARG A 268 -29.66 5.92 -2.01
C ARG A 268 -28.41 6.22 -2.84
N LEU A 269 -28.59 6.65 -4.10
CA LEU A 269 -27.47 7.06 -4.97
C LEU A 269 -26.78 8.31 -4.41
N GLY A 270 -27.55 9.31 -3.97
CA GLY A 270 -26.99 10.51 -3.33
C GLY A 270 -26.12 10.18 -2.12
N TRP A 271 -26.60 9.30 -1.24
CA TRP A 271 -25.83 8.84 -0.08
C TRP A 271 -24.56 8.10 -0.50
N LEU A 272 -24.66 7.17 -1.45
CA LEU A 272 -23.48 6.43 -1.96
C LEU A 272 -22.41 7.37 -2.51
N LEU A 273 -22.83 8.36 -3.32
CA LEU A 273 -21.91 9.35 -3.89
C LEU A 273 -21.30 10.25 -2.81
N TYR A 274 -22.11 10.72 -1.88
CA TYR A 274 -21.64 11.60 -0.80
C TYR A 274 -20.68 10.88 0.15
N ASP A 275 -21.03 9.68 0.57
CA ASP A 275 -20.24 8.89 1.50
C ASP A 275 -18.88 8.48 0.91
N ASN A 276 -18.81 8.29 -0.42
CA ASN A 276 -17.60 7.85 -1.13
C ASN A 276 -16.94 8.96 -1.96
N ARG A 277 -17.24 10.24 -1.69
CA ARG A 277 -16.79 11.41 -2.46
C ARG A 277 -15.27 11.50 -2.64
N GLY A 278 -14.48 11.07 -1.66
CA GLY A 278 -13.02 11.06 -1.78
C GLY A 278 -12.53 10.09 -2.88
N ALA A 279 -13.04 8.86 -2.90
CA ALA A 279 -12.71 7.88 -3.93
C ALA A 279 -13.23 8.31 -5.32
N LEU A 280 -14.40 8.95 -5.38
CA LEU A 280 -14.97 9.47 -6.63
C LEU A 280 -14.13 10.61 -7.21
N VAL A 281 -13.64 11.52 -6.38
CA VAL A 281 -12.72 12.59 -6.82
C VAL A 281 -11.40 11.99 -7.31
N ALA A 282 -10.85 10.99 -6.63
CA ALA A 282 -9.65 10.30 -7.07
C ALA A 282 -9.85 9.60 -8.43
N LEU A 283 -10.99 8.93 -8.62
CA LEU A 283 -11.33 8.27 -9.89
C LEU A 283 -11.52 9.28 -11.03
N ALA A 284 -12.29 10.34 -10.78
CA ALA A 284 -12.49 11.41 -11.78
C ALA A 284 -11.16 12.08 -12.14
N GLY A 285 -10.32 12.38 -11.14
CA GLY A 285 -8.98 12.91 -11.35
C GLY A 285 -8.11 11.98 -12.20
N LEU A 286 -8.14 10.68 -11.95
CA LEU A 286 -7.40 9.67 -12.73
C LEU A 286 -7.88 9.63 -14.20
N VAL A 287 -9.19 9.67 -14.43
CA VAL A 287 -9.77 9.68 -15.80
C VAL A 287 -9.33 10.94 -16.56
N LEU A 288 -9.39 12.11 -15.91
CA LEU A 288 -8.96 13.37 -16.50
C LEU A 288 -7.43 13.38 -16.76
N LEU A 289 -6.64 12.80 -15.86
CA LEU A 289 -5.21 12.61 -16.03
C LEU A 289 -4.89 11.76 -17.27
N LEU A 290 -5.58 10.63 -17.42
CA LEU A 290 -5.43 9.76 -18.60
C LEU A 290 -5.83 10.49 -19.88
N ALA A 291 -6.94 11.19 -19.87
CA ALA A 291 -7.37 12.00 -21.02
C ALA A 291 -6.35 13.07 -21.40
N TRP A 292 -5.79 13.77 -20.40
CA TRP A 292 -4.72 14.74 -20.60
C TRP A 292 -3.48 14.11 -21.21
N TYR A 293 -3.03 12.97 -20.69
CA TYR A 293 -1.84 12.29 -21.20
C TYR A 293 -2.05 11.72 -22.60
N LEU A 294 -3.19 11.10 -22.88
CA LEU A 294 -3.52 10.61 -24.23
C LEU A 294 -3.53 11.75 -25.24
N ARG A 295 -4.17 12.89 -24.90
CA ARG A 295 -4.15 14.08 -25.76
C ARG A 295 -2.74 14.63 -25.96
N SER A 296 -1.93 14.69 -24.90
CA SER A 296 -0.55 15.15 -24.96
C SER A 296 0.31 14.22 -25.81
N TRP A 297 0.15 12.91 -25.64
CA TRP A 297 0.84 11.91 -26.45
C TRP A 297 0.47 12.01 -27.93
N HIS A 298 -0.81 12.18 -28.25
CA HIS A 298 -1.24 12.40 -29.63
C HIS A 298 -0.66 13.66 -30.27
N ARG A 299 -0.40 14.71 -29.48
CA ARG A 299 0.09 15.99 -29.97
C ARG A 299 1.60 16.07 -30.08
N VAL A 300 2.33 15.57 -29.09
CA VAL A 300 3.79 15.78 -28.96
C VAL A 300 4.60 14.52 -28.68
N GLY A 301 3.96 13.39 -28.35
CA GLY A 301 4.62 12.14 -27.98
C GLY A 301 4.65 11.10 -29.09
N ARG A 302 4.03 11.36 -30.25
CA ARG A 302 4.10 10.44 -31.40
C ARG A 302 5.39 10.67 -32.18
N ASP A 303 6.07 9.55 -32.48
CA ASP A 303 7.23 9.56 -33.32
C ASP A 303 6.86 9.98 -34.75
N PRO A 304 7.70 10.77 -35.45
CA PRO A 304 7.57 10.95 -36.88
C PRO A 304 7.62 9.61 -37.61
N ALA A 305 6.97 9.52 -38.77
CA ALA A 305 6.96 8.30 -39.57
C ALA A 305 8.40 7.83 -39.84
N ALA A 306 8.65 6.55 -39.62
CA ALA A 306 9.93 5.92 -39.93
C ALA A 306 10.13 5.88 -41.46
N GLY A 307 11.35 6.13 -41.91
CA GLY A 307 11.76 5.87 -43.27
C GLY A 307 11.99 4.37 -43.54
N PRO A 308 12.28 3.98 -44.76
CA PRO A 308 12.68 2.60 -45.07
C PRO A 308 14.03 2.29 -44.41
N ILE A 309 14.09 1.19 -43.67
CA ILE A 309 15.29 0.76 -42.94
C ILE A 309 16.01 -0.29 -43.79
N PHE A 310 17.25 0.04 -44.18
CA PHE A 310 18.16 -0.86 -44.87
C PHE A 310 19.43 -1.08 -44.07
N PRO A 311 20.11 -2.24 -44.19
CA PRO A 311 21.37 -2.48 -43.54
C PRO A 311 22.42 -1.40 -43.90
N ARG A 312 23.02 -0.80 -42.86
CA ARG A 312 24.14 0.13 -43.02
C ARG A 312 25.41 -0.51 -42.51
N TYR A 313 26.43 -0.49 -43.34
CA TYR A 313 27.70 -1.15 -43.04
C TYR A 313 28.68 -0.28 -42.24
N GLU A 314 28.44 1.03 -42.21
CA GLU A 314 29.23 2.01 -41.48
C GLU A 314 28.34 2.77 -40.49
N PRO A 315 28.88 3.15 -39.31
CA PRO A 315 28.18 4.05 -38.42
C PRO A 315 27.96 5.41 -39.07
N PRO A 316 26.92 6.14 -38.69
CA PRO A 316 26.71 7.50 -39.17
C PRO A 316 27.93 8.36 -38.86
N GLU A 317 28.42 9.10 -39.88
CA GLU A 317 29.63 9.89 -39.78
C GLU A 317 29.54 10.97 -38.69
N GLY A 318 30.61 11.10 -37.89
CA GLY A 318 30.71 12.10 -36.83
C GLY A 318 29.94 11.79 -35.55
N TRP A 319 29.40 10.55 -35.40
CA TRP A 319 28.66 10.12 -34.23
C TRP A 319 29.40 9.03 -33.45
N SER A 320 29.53 9.24 -32.12
CA SER A 320 30.13 8.23 -31.23
C SER A 320 29.13 7.13 -30.86
N PRO A 321 29.61 5.96 -30.40
CA PRO A 321 28.73 4.89 -29.91
C PRO A 321 27.76 5.35 -28.80
N ALA A 322 28.25 6.16 -27.84
CA ALA A 322 27.41 6.71 -26.78
C ALA A 322 26.31 7.63 -27.30
N GLU A 323 26.61 8.45 -28.32
CA GLU A 323 25.63 9.36 -28.94
C GLU A 323 24.52 8.57 -29.64
N LEU A 324 24.87 7.50 -30.37
CA LEU A 324 23.89 6.63 -31.01
C LEU A 324 22.99 5.96 -29.97
N ARG A 325 23.57 5.42 -28.89
CA ARG A 325 22.79 4.81 -27.78
C ARG A 325 21.90 5.82 -27.10
N TYR A 326 22.45 7.03 -26.81
CA TYR A 326 21.71 8.06 -26.09
C TYR A 326 20.47 8.50 -26.89
N LEU A 327 20.56 8.63 -28.20
CA LEU A 327 19.44 8.94 -29.07
C LEU A 327 18.47 7.75 -29.17
N TRP A 328 19.00 6.53 -29.36
CA TRP A 328 18.19 5.34 -29.50
C TRP A 328 17.32 5.05 -28.25
N LYS A 329 17.87 5.29 -27.06
CA LYS A 329 17.12 5.14 -25.78
C LYS A 329 16.47 6.45 -25.33
N MET A 330 16.71 7.58 -26.01
CA MET A 330 16.33 8.94 -25.59
C MET A 330 16.68 9.22 -24.12
N GLY A 331 17.88 8.78 -23.72
CA GLY A 331 18.36 8.92 -22.36
C GLY A 331 19.70 8.26 -22.11
N TYR A 332 20.36 8.68 -21.04
CA TYR A 332 21.64 8.15 -20.60
C TYR A 332 21.51 6.78 -19.93
N SER A 333 22.50 5.94 -20.16
CA SER A 333 22.73 4.70 -19.40
C SER A 333 24.23 4.49 -19.26
N ASP A 334 24.68 3.72 -18.28
CA ASP A 334 26.10 3.44 -18.06
C ASP A 334 26.75 2.71 -19.23
N ARG A 335 25.94 2.07 -20.07
CA ARG A 335 26.38 1.51 -21.35
C ARG A 335 26.81 2.56 -22.37
N CYS A 336 26.34 3.83 -22.27
CA CYS A 336 26.88 4.94 -23.06
C CYS A 336 28.34 5.20 -22.68
N PHE A 337 28.61 5.21 -21.37
CA PHE A 337 29.96 5.38 -20.84
C PHE A 337 30.88 4.21 -21.29
N ALA A 338 30.43 2.97 -21.09
CA ALA A 338 31.20 1.78 -21.48
C ALA A 338 31.49 1.73 -22.98
N ALA A 339 30.54 2.08 -23.84
CA ALA A 339 30.70 2.04 -25.27
C ALA A 339 31.72 3.09 -25.79
N ASP A 340 31.67 4.33 -25.27
CA ASP A 340 32.66 5.33 -25.60
C ASP A 340 34.05 5.01 -25.02
N LEU A 341 34.09 4.40 -23.83
CA LEU A 341 35.34 3.93 -23.23
C LEU A 341 36.01 2.83 -24.10
N VAL A 342 35.21 1.86 -24.57
CA VAL A 342 35.71 0.80 -25.48
C VAL A 342 36.15 1.41 -26.82
N GLN A 343 35.46 2.43 -27.33
CA GLN A 343 35.92 3.13 -28.55
C GLN A 343 37.27 3.82 -28.34
N LEU A 344 37.46 4.47 -27.21
CA LEU A 344 38.73 5.11 -26.86
C LEU A 344 39.86 4.08 -26.70
N ALA A 345 39.51 2.88 -26.17
CA ALA A 345 40.46 1.77 -26.06
C ALA A 345 40.85 1.24 -27.46
N VAL A 346 39.90 0.99 -28.36
CA VAL A 346 40.14 0.58 -29.74
C VAL A 346 41.00 1.62 -30.48
N GLN A 347 40.85 2.91 -30.19
CA GLN A 347 41.66 4.00 -30.71
C GLN A 347 43.07 4.12 -30.06
N GLY A 348 43.41 3.22 -29.10
CA GLY A 348 44.73 3.19 -28.45
C GLY A 348 44.95 4.31 -27.43
N ARG A 349 43.88 4.91 -26.86
CA ARG A 349 43.96 5.99 -25.87
C ARG A 349 43.81 5.51 -24.42
N VAL A 350 43.22 4.36 -24.24
CA VAL A 350 42.98 3.75 -22.92
C VAL A 350 43.24 2.25 -23.01
N LEU A 351 43.87 1.69 -22.01
CA LEU A 351 43.88 0.25 -21.77
C LEU A 351 42.82 -0.12 -20.73
N ILE A 352 42.06 -1.15 -21.03
CA ILE A 352 41.05 -1.71 -20.13
C ILE A 352 41.60 -3.00 -19.55
N HIS A 353 41.77 -3.04 -18.23
CA HIS A 353 42.25 -4.21 -17.50
C HIS A 353 41.11 -4.84 -16.71
N GLN A 354 41.10 -6.19 -16.69
CA GLN A 354 40.16 -6.97 -15.90
C GLN A 354 40.94 -8.05 -15.11
N GLY A 355 41.03 -7.90 -13.77
CA GLY A 355 41.68 -8.86 -12.86
C GLY A 355 40.77 -10.02 -12.45
N GLY A 356 39.48 -9.75 -12.28
CA GLY A 356 38.44 -10.70 -11.88
C GLY A 356 37.07 -10.25 -12.38
N ARG A 357 35.97 -10.80 -11.83
CA ARG A 357 34.61 -10.39 -12.23
C ARG A 357 34.31 -8.94 -11.87
N SER A 358 34.85 -8.44 -10.76
CA SER A 358 34.62 -7.10 -10.21
C SER A 358 35.86 -6.21 -10.25
N ASP A 359 37.04 -6.74 -10.62
CA ASP A 359 38.29 -6.00 -10.54
C ASP A 359 38.59 -5.40 -11.92
N TRP A 360 38.28 -4.14 -12.08
CA TRP A 360 38.50 -3.42 -13.32
C TRP A 360 39.31 -2.17 -13.04
N TRP A 361 40.30 -1.90 -13.91
CA TRP A 361 41.03 -0.63 -13.91
C TRP A 361 41.31 -0.15 -15.33
N LEU A 362 41.47 1.13 -15.45
CA LEU A 362 41.65 1.86 -16.70
C LEU A 362 42.97 2.58 -16.66
N GLU A 363 43.73 2.47 -17.73
CA GLU A 363 45.04 3.13 -17.85
C GLU A 363 45.03 4.05 -19.06
N TRP A 364 45.42 5.31 -18.85
CA TRP A 364 45.51 6.30 -19.92
C TRP A 364 46.85 6.13 -20.67
N LEU A 365 46.77 6.00 -22.00
CA LEU A 365 47.95 5.91 -22.87
C LEU A 365 48.32 7.29 -23.43
N PRO A 366 49.62 7.63 -23.52
CA PRO A 366 50.06 8.86 -24.18
C PRO A 366 49.67 8.84 -25.66
N THR A 367 48.95 9.88 -26.09
CA THR A 367 48.38 9.95 -27.44
C THR A 367 49.47 10.29 -28.47
N PRO A 368 49.62 9.53 -29.57
CA PRO A 368 50.46 9.93 -30.71
C PRO A 368 50.02 11.28 -31.33
N VAL A 369 50.98 12.04 -31.86
CA VAL A 369 50.79 13.44 -32.29
C VAL A 369 49.80 13.59 -33.47
N ASP A 370 49.56 12.55 -34.28
CA ASP A 370 48.72 12.59 -35.51
C ASP A 370 47.38 11.82 -35.39
N THR A 371 46.72 11.88 -34.27
CA THR A 371 45.47 11.14 -34.09
C THR A 371 44.21 11.98 -34.33
N VAL A 372 43.12 11.28 -34.78
CA VAL A 372 41.79 11.86 -35.00
C VAL A 372 41.30 12.63 -33.75
N PRO A 373 40.77 13.84 -33.88
CA PRO A 373 40.23 14.60 -32.74
C PRO A 373 39.18 13.84 -31.98
N VAL A 374 39.32 13.82 -30.63
CA VAL A 374 38.33 13.18 -29.73
C VAL A 374 37.09 14.04 -29.67
N PRO A 375 35.89 13.48 -29.88
CA PRO A 375 34.64 14.20 -29.70
C PRO A 375 34.51 14.80 -28.29
N PRO A 376 33.86 15.98 -28.13
CA PRO A 376 33.76 16.64 -26.82
C PRO A 376 33.22 15.80 -25.66
N PRO A 377 32.20 14.93 -25.86
CA PRO A 377 31.73 14.05 -24.76
C PRO A 377 32.82 13.06 -24.30
N GLN A 378 33.52 12.43 -25.25
CA GLN A 378 34.60 11.47 -24.93
C GLN A 378 35.80 12.20 -24.32
N LYS A 379 36.13 13.40 -24.78
CA LYS A 379 37.19 14.22 -24.18
C LYS A 379 36.87 14.54 -22.72
N ALA A 380 35.64 14.97 -22.40
CA ALA A 380 35.24 15.26 -21.05
C ALA A 380 35.26 14.03 -20.14
N LEU A 381 34.97 12.85 -20.72
CA LEU A 381 35.09 11.57 -20.03
C LEU A 381 36.53 11.31 -19.62
N LEU A 382 37.48 11.40 -20.58
CA LEU A 382 38.92 11.23 -20.32
C LEU A 382 39.47 12.25 -19.32
N ASP A 383 39.21 13.54 -19.54
CA ASP A 383 39.71 14.62 -18.69
C ASP A 383 39.25 14.47 -17.22
N ARG A 384 38.08 13.92 -17.00
CA ARG A 384 37.56 13.71 -15.65
C ARG A 384 38.04 12.39 -15.03
N LEU A 385 38.05 11.29 -15.77
CA LEU A 385 38.55 10.02 -15.28
C LEU A 385 40.01 10.11 -14.84
N PHE A 386 40.85 10.72 -15.66
CA PHE A 386 42.28 10.76 -15.42
C PHE A 386 42.76 12.10 -14.84
N SER A 387 41.87 12.83 -14.17
CA SER A 387 42.18 14.12 -13.53
C SER A 387 43.22 14.01 -12.40
N ALA A 388 43.34 12.86 -11.75
CA ALA A 388 44.24 12.62 -10.62
C ALA A 388 45.46 11.72 -10.95
N GLY A 389 45.52 11.14 -12.13
CA GLY A 389 46.58 10.23 -12.54
C GLY A 389 46.27 9.50 -13.83
N THR A 390 47.19 8.62 -14.26
CA THR A 390 47.04 7.82 -15.47
C THR A 390 46.34 6.48 -15.26
N LEU A 391 46.10 6.08 -14.01
CA LEU A 391 45.43 4.83 -13.66
C LEU A 391 44.24 5.09 -12.76
N VAL A 392 43.09 4.47 -13.07
CA VAL A 392 41.83 4.58 -12.29
C VAL A 392 41.24 3.20 -12.11
N GLU A 393 41.12 2.78 -10.86
CA GLU A 393 40.39 1.55 -10.48
C GLU A 393 38.88 1.84 -10.42
N LEU A 394 38.08 0.93 -11.00
CA LEU A 394 36.62 1.06 -10.97
C LEU A 394 36.07 0.50 -9.66
N GLU A 395 36.30 1.25 -8.58
CA GLU A 395 35.88 0.93 -7.21
C GLU A 395 35.17 2.12 -6.55
N ASN A 396 34.45 1.84 -5.44
CA ASN A 396 33.75 2.89 -4.69
C ASN A 396 34.71 3.94 -4.09
N SER A 397 35.96 3.59 -3.85
CA SER A 397 37.03 4.53 -3.45
C SER A 397 37.19 5.69 -4.44
N ASN A 398 36.93 5.46 -5.74
CA ASN A 398 36.99 6.41 -6.83
C ASN A 398 35.62 6.96 -7.26
N ALA A 399 34.56 6.77 -6.45
CA ALA A 399 33.18 7.15 -6.80
C ALA A 399 33.03 8.61 -7.23
N ALA A 400 33.76 9.53 -6.60
CA ALA A 400 33.74 10.95 -6.95
C ALA A 400 34.30 11.22 -8.35
N VAL A 401 35.36 10.54 -8.75
CA VAL A 401 36.01 10.67 -10.08
C VAL A 401 35.12 10.05 -11.15
N ILE A 402 34.67 8.81 -10.93
CA ILE A 402 33.83 8.05 -11.87
C ILE A 402 32.46 8.73 -12.03
N GLY A 403 31.82 9.13 -10.93
CA GLY A 403 30.56 9.88 -10.93
C GLY A 403 30.69 11.24 -11.59
N GLY A 404 31.80 11.94 -11.38
CA GLY A 404 32.14 13.20 -12.03
C GLY A 404 32.31 13.03 -13.54
N ALA A 405 33.01 12.01 -14.00
CA ALA A 405 33.20 11.67 -15.39
C ALA A 405 31.87 11.32 -16.09
N ARG A 406 31.06 10.46 -15.43
CA ARG A 406 29.70 10.10 -15.86
C ARG A 406 28.79 11.32 -16.03
N THR A 407 28.81 12.23 -15.06
CA THR A 407 28.00 13.45 -15.10
C THR A 407 28.44 14.39 -16.21
N ALA A 408 29.75 14.61 -16.42
CA ALA A 408 30.30 15.45 -17.46
C ALA A 408 29.96 14.88 -18.86
N HIS A 409 30.15 13.58 -19.05
CA HIS A 409 29.82 12.86 -20.27
C HIS A 409 28.33 12.98 -20.60
N HIS A 410 27.45 12.67 -19.63
CA HIS A 410 26.01 12.81 -19.78
C HIS A 410 25.59 14.24 -20.17
N LYS A 411 26.13 15.24 -19.47
CA LYS A 411 25.80 16.66 -19.74
C LYS A 411 26.12 17.09 -21.17
N LEU A 412 27.24 16.64 -21.74
CA LEU A 412 27.63 16.99 -23.11
C LEU A 412 26.82 16.20 -24.14
N LEU A 413 26.51 14.91 -23.89
CA LEU A 413 25.59 14.14 -24.72
C LEU A 413 24.21 14.78 -24.75
N ASP A 414 23.71 15.20 -23.59
CA ASP A 414 22.41 15.87 -23.47
C ASP A 414 22.42 17.20 -24.26
N LYS A 415 23.42 18.02 -24.05
CA LYS A 415 23.54 19.32 -24.77
C LYS A 415 23.58 19.17 -26.30
N ARG A 416 24.19 18.10 -26.82
CA ARG A 416 24.29 17.85 -28.26
C ARG A 416 23.01 17.29 -28.86
N LEU A 417 22.30 16.43 -28.12
CA LEU A 417 21.17 15.66 -28.66
C LEU A 417 19.80 16.21 -28.24
N HIS A 418 19.69 16.86 -27.11
CA HIS A 418 18.47 17.47 -26.62
C HIS A 418 18.55 19.01 -26.69
N PRO A 419 17.58 19.73 -27.24
CA PRO A 419 16.30 19.27 -27.84
C PRO A 419 16.38 19.04 -29.36
N SER A 420 17.56 19.10 -30.00
CA SER A 420 17.74 19.06 -31.46
C SER A 420 17.24 17.76 -32.09
N HIS A 421 17.61 16.60 -31.50
CA HIS A 421 17.29 15.27 -32.05
C HIS A 421 16.13 14.58 -31.36
N PHE A 422 15.85 14.90 -30.11
CA PHE A 422 14.64 14.43 -29.39
C PHE A 422 14.16 15.44 -28.35
N LYS A 423 12.87 15.35 -27.98
CA LYS A 423 12.24 16.21 -26.96
C LYS A 423 11.71 15.36 -25.84
N ARG A 424 11.95 15.78 -24.59
CA ARG A 424 11.43 15.10 -23.40
C ARG A 424 9.97 15.45 -23.08
N ASN A 425 9.47 16.55 -23.67
CA ASN A 425 8.11 17.05 -23.47
C ASN A 425 7.71 17.15 -21.99
N THR A 426 8.58 17.76 -21.16
CA THR A 426 8.40 17.86 -19.69
C THR A 426 7.29 18.81 -19.28
N GLY A 427 6.91 19.79 -20.11
CA GLY A 427 5.83 20.74 -19.81
C GLY A 427 4.48 20.05 -19.51
N PRO A 428 3.95 19.22 -20.43
CA PRO A 428 2.74 18.42 -20.17
C PRO A 428 2.84 17.54 -18.94
N GLN A 429 4.01 17.00 -18.62
CA GLN A 429 4.24 16.19 -17.42
C GLN A 429 4.17 17.03 -16.15
N ALA A 430 4.79 18.20 -16.12
CA ALA A 430 4.77 19.11 -14.98
C ALA A 430 3.33 19.55 -14.64
N LEU A 431 2.53 19.92 -15.65
CA LEU A 431 1.13 20.26 -15.48
C LEU A 431 0.31 19.07 -14.95
N ALA A 432 0.57 17.87 -15.46
CA ALA A 432 -0.10 16.65 -15.00
C ALA A 432 0.22 16.35 -13.52
N TRP A 433 1.48 16.51 -13.09
CA TRP A 433 1.87 16.37 -11.70
C TRP A 433 1.18 17.40 -10.79
N LEU A 434 1.18 18.67 -11.20
CA LEU A 434 0.49 19.72 -10.44
C LEU A 434 -1.01 19.43 -10.29
N PHE A 435 -1.67 19.00 -11.38
CA PHE A 435 -3.07 18.56 -11.34
C PHE A 435 -3.28 17.36 -10.40
N SER A 436 -2.39 16.36 -10.45
CA SER A 436 -2.49 15.16 -9.61
C SER A 436 -2.31 15.47 -8.13
N ILE A 437 -1.40 16.36 -7.78
CA ILE A 437 -1.25 16.84 -6.40
C ILE A 437 -2.54 17.52 -5.94
N GLY A 438 -3.11 18.40 -6.76
CA GLY A 438 -4.34 19.14 -6.43
C GLY A 438 -5.53 18.21 -6.16
N TYR A 439 -5.88 17.33 -7.11
CA TYR A 439 -7.00 16.42 -6.91
C TYR A 439 -6.71 15.36 -5.84
N GLY A 440 -5.45 14.95 -5.68
CA GLY A 440 -5.04 14.00 -4.65
C GLY A 440 -5.25 14.54 -3.24
N LEU A 441 -4.82 15.77 -2.98
CA LEU A 441 -5.06 16.46 -1.71
C LEU A 441 -6.58 16.63 -1.46
N LEU A 442 -7.34 17.03 -2.47
CA LEU A 442 -8.79 17.15 -2.38
C LEU A 442 -9.46 15.81 -2.08
N ALA A 443 -9.05 14.73 -2.75
CA ALA A 443 -9.59 13.39 -2.53
C ALA A 443 -9.29 12.88 -1.11
N LEU A 444 -8.09 13.12 -0.59
CA LEU A 444 -7.71 12.76 0.78
C LEU A 444 -8.48 13.60 1.82
N TRP A 445 -8.66 14.89 1.58
CA TRP A 445 -9.42 15.77 2.46
C TRP A 445 -10.90 15.38 2.52
N LEU A 446 -11.52 15.03 1.38
CA LEU A 446 -12.91 14.57 1.31
C LEU A 446 -13.09 13.12 1.77
N GLY A 447 -12.04 12.32 1.80
CA GLY A 447 -12.08 10.89 2.10
C GLY A 447 -12.30 10.55 3.57
N ASP A 448 -11.95 11.42 4.47
CA ASP A 448 -12.21 11.40 5.92
C ASP A 448 -12.18 9.99 6.57
N GLY A 449 -11.05 9.28 6.48
CA GLY A 449 -10.74 8.02 7.20
C GLY A 449 -11.11 6.73 6.44
N ASP A 450 -12.35 6.27 6.51
CA ASP A 450 -12.78 5.04 5.84
C ASP A 450 -12.91 5.24 4.33
N GLY A 451 -12.48 4.27 3.52
CA GLY A 451 -12.36 4.43 2.06
C GLY A 451 -10.98 4.96 1.63
N LEU A 452 -10.11 5.27 2.58
CA LEU A 452 -8.73 5.71 2.32
C LEU A 452 -7.95 4.71 1.48
N LEU A 453 -8.14 3.41 1.69
CA LEU A 453 -7.45 2.36 0.92
C LEU A 453 -7.77 2.43 -0.59
N LEU A 454 -9.03 2.59 -0.96
CA LEU A 454 -9.42 2.74 -2.38
C LEU A 454 -8.86 4.04 -2.96
N THR A 455 -8.96 5.14 -2.21
CA THR A 455 -8.40 6.44 -2.62
C THR A 455 -6.89 6.34 -2.83
N ILE A 456 -6.15 5.74 -1.90
CA ILE A 456 -4.70 5.51 -2.02
C ILE A 456 -4.38 4.62 -3.23
N ALA A 457 -5.13 3.53 -3.45
CA ALA A 457 -4.92 2.65 -4.60
C ALA A 457 -5.07 3.41 -5.93
N LEU A 458 -6.06 4.29 -6.05
CA LEU A 458 -6.26 5.14 -7.24
C LEU A 458 -5.13 6.16 -7.40
N LEU A 459 -4.61 6.75 -6.32
CA LEU A 459 -3.46 7.65 -6.36
C LEU A 459 -2.17 6.92 -6.73
N VAL A 460 -1.95 5.71 -6.24
CA VAL A 460 -0.82 4.86 -6.66
C VAL A 460 -0.92 4.53 -8.15
N LEU A 461 -2.12 4.22 -8.65
CA LEU A 461 -2.34 4.00 -10.08
C LEU A 461 -2.02 5.26 -10.90
N ALA A 462 -2.32 6.46 -10.39
CA ALA A 462 -1.94 7.71 -11.02
C ALA A 462 -0.42 7.87 -11.13
N VAL A 463 0.34 7.48 -10.10
CA VAL A 463 1.82 7.48 -10.13
C VAL A 463 2.34 6.51 -11.21
N ILE A 464 1.73 5.34 -11.35
CA ILE A 464 2.08 4.39 -12.42
C ILE A 464 1.81 5.01 -13.80
N VAL A 465 0.67 5.69 -13.98
CA VAL A 465 0.34 6.41 -15.21
C VAL A 465 1.41 7.48 -15.50
N HIS A 466 1.83 8.27 -14.51
CA HIS A 466 2.93 9.22 -14.66
C HIS A 466 4.23 8.55 -15.15
N ALA A 467 4.61 7.42 -14.55
CA ALA A 467 5.83 6.69 -14.94
C ALA A 467 5.77 6.16 -16.39
N ILE A 468 4.62 5.66 -16.82
CA ILE A 468 4.39 5.20 -18.19
C ILE A 468 4.51 6.38 -19.18
N PHE A 469 3.79 7.46 -18.94
CA PHE A 469 3.78 8.61 -19.84
C PHE A 469 5.07 9.44 -19.79
N ALA A 470 5.87 9.35 -18.71
CA ALA A 470 7.22 9.90 -18.70
C ALA A 470 8.15 9.27 -19.76
N ARG A 471 7.85 8.04 -20.18
CA ARG A 471 8.55 7.37 -21.29
C ARG A 471 7.87 7.64 -22.64
N LEU A 472 6.54 7.52 -22.69
CA LEU A 472 5.77 7.67 -23.94
C LEU A 472 5.76 9.10 -24.51
N LEU A 473 5.96 10.11 -23.69
CA LEU A 473 6.00 11.51 -24.15
C LEU A 473 7.36 11.92 -24.74
N LYS A 474 8.41 11.12 -24.56
CA LYS A 474 9.67 11.35 -25.26
C LYS A 474 9.47 11.01 -26.72
N ALA A 475 9.84 11.94 -27.60
CA ALA A 475 9.71 11.74 -29.04
C ALA A 475 10.91 12.29 -29.78
N PRO A 476 11.41 11.62 -30.83
CA PRO A 476 12.44 12.14 -31.69
C PRO A 476 11.90 13.33 -32.51
N THR A 477 12.77 14.23 -32.86
CA THR A 477 12.48 15.23 -33.89
C THR A 477 12.55 14.59 -35.28
N THR A 478 12.17 15.31 -36.33
CA THR A 478 12.35 14.83 -37.73
C THR A 478 13.80 14.50 -38.06
N GLU A 479 14.74 15.29 -37.54
CA GLU A 479 16.18 15.05 -37.70
C GLU A 479 16.62 13.84 -36.88
N GLY A 480 16.15 13.75 -35.61
CA GLY A 480 16.40 12.60 -34.77
C GLY A 480 15.82 11.30 -35.35
N ARG A 481 14.65 11.34 -36.00
CA ARG A 481 14.07 10.16 -36.68
C ARG A 481 14.96 9.68 -37.84
N ARG A 482 15.49 10.59 -38.67
CA ARG A 482 16.41 10.21 -39.75
C ARG A 482 17.68 9.53 -39.22
N LEU A 483 18.23 10.05 -38.12
CA LEU A 483 19.37 9.42 -37.45
C LEU A 483 19.02 8.09 -36.81
N LEU A 484 17.83 7.97 -36.22
CA LEU A 484 17.32 6.68 -35.67
C LEU A 484 17.17 5.64 -36.79
N ASP A 485 16.67 6.02 -37.98
CA ASP A 485 16.58 5.09 -39.12
C ASP A 485 17.96 4.59 -39.52
N ALA A 486 18.98 5.47 -39.48
CA ALA A 486 20.37 5.09 -39.73
C ALA A 486 20.95 4.18 -38.66
N ILE A 487 20.63 4.44 -37.37
CA ILE A 487 21.02 3.59 -36.23
C ILE A 487 20.35 2.21 -36.34
N GLU A 488 19.07 2.15 -36.67
CA GLU A 488 18.35 0.90 -36.87
C GLU A 488 18.92 0.08 -38.03
N GLY A 489 19.34 0.75 -39.14
CA GLY A 489 20.06 0.12 -40.25
C GLY A 489 21.43 -0.45 -39.84
N LEU A 490 22.21 0.28 -39.04
CA LEU A 490 23.47 -0.21 -38.48
C LEU A 490 23.21 -1.40 -37.52
N ARG A 491 22.23 -1.28 -36.64
CA ARG A 491 21.85 -2.33 -35.70
C ARG A 491 21.40 -3.60 -36.44
N LEU A 492 20.64 -3.44 -37.52
CA LEU A 492 20.23 -4.54 -38.38
C LEU A 492 21.45 -5.27 -38.95
N TYR A 493 22.43 -4.53 -39.49
CA TYR A 493 23.68 -5.09 -40.01
C TYR A 493 24.48 -5.83 -38.95
N LEU A 494 24.65 -5.24 -37.75
CA LEU A 494 25.42 -5.85 -36.67
C LEU A 494 24.71 -7.03 -36.03
N GLY A 495 23.37 -7.02 -36.02
CA GLY A 495 22.54 -8.02 -35.32
C GLY A 495 22.20 -9.26 -36.15
N VAL A 496 22.23 -9.18 -37.49
CA VAL A 496 21.91 -10.33 -38.37
C VAL A 496 23.09 -11.27 -38.47
N ALA A 497 22.93 -12.51 -38.04
CA ALA A 497 24.02 -13.49 -38.03
C ALA A 497 24.28 -14.13 -39.40
N GLU A 498 23.27 -14.26 -40.25
CA GLU A 498 23.36 -14.98 -41.52
C GLU A 498 23.56 -14.05 -42.73
N ARG A 499 24.48 -14.45 -43.62
CA ARG A 499 24.81 -13.70 -44.83
C ARG A 499 23.63 -13.64 -45.81
N ASP A 500 22.89 -14.70 -45.94
CA ASP A 500 21.76 -14.83 -46.87
C ASP A 500 20.56 -13.97 -46.44
N GLU A 501 20.32 -13.86 -45.13
CA GLU A 501 19.28 -13.00 -44.58
C GLU A 501 19.64 -11.52 -44.83
N LEU A 502 20.89 -11.15 -44.63
CA LEU A 502 21.38 -9.77 -44.92
C LEU A 502 21.26 -9.42 -46.41
N ALA A 503 21.50 -10.39 -47.31
CA ALA A 503 21.37 -10.21 -48.74
C ALA A 503 19.91 -9.92 -49.19
N ARG A 504 18.94 -10.51 -48.51
CA ARG A 504 17.50 -10.27 -48.73
C ARG A 504 17.03 -8.90 -48.26
N LEU A 505 17.72 -8.31 -47.31
CA LEU A 505 17.36 -7.04 -46.68
C LEU A 505 18.05 -5.82 -47.39
N LYS A 506 18.85 -6.04 -48.43
CA LYS A 506 19.56 -4.96 -49.17
C LYS A 506 18.60 -3.95 -49.80
N ALA A 507 19.01 -2.70 -49.80
CA ALA A 507 18.37 -1.68 -50.63
C ALA A 507 18.52 -1.99 -52.13
N PRO A 508 17.55 -1.64 -52.96
CA PRO A 508 17.71 -1.71 -54.42
C PRO A 508 18.95 -0.90 -54.84
N GLY A 509 19.93 -1.57 -55.46
CA GLY A 509 21.20 -0.92 -55.86
C GLY A 509 22.25 -0.77 -54.76
N GLY A 510 22.03 -1.33 -53.56
CA GLY A 510 23.01 -1.34 -52.44
C GLY A 510 24.24 -2.19 -52.77
N GLY A 511 25.43 -1.71 -52.37
CA GLY A 511 26.72 -2.42 -52.51
C GLY A 511 26.77 -3.76 -51.78
N GLU A 512 27.77 -4.58 -52.08
CA GLU A 512 28.04 -5.81 -51.30
C GLU A 512 28.49 -5.50 -49.89
N ALA A 513 28.13 -6.40 -48.96
CA ALA A 513 28.60 -6.28 -47.58
C ALA A 513 30.14 -6.37 -47.54
N PRO A 514 30.81 -5.43 -46.86
CA PRO A 514 32.27 -5.47 -46.76
C PRO A 514 32.80 -6.76 -46.15
N VAL A 515 34.01 -7.16 -46.49
CA VAL A 515 34.69 -8.30 -45.90
C VAL A 515 34.85 -8.05 -44.39
N LEU A 516 34.57 -9.10 -43.60
CA LEU A 516 34.74 -9.07 -42.15
C LEU A 516 36.18 -9.50 -41.82
N ASP A 517 36.98 -8.54 -41.39
CA ASP A 517 38.34 -8.74 -40.90
C ASP A 517 38.45 -8.34 -39.40
N PRO A 518 39.57 -8.66 -38.73
CA PRO A 518 39.76 -8.30 -37.33
C PRO A 518 39.73 -6.80 -37.04
N GLU A 519 40.19 -5.96 -37.95
CA GLU A 519 40.18 -4.51 -37.76
C GLU A 519 38.76 -3.95 -37.79
N ARG A 520 37.96 -4.38 -38.74
CA ARG A 520 36.54 -4.02 -38.84
C ARG A 520 35.71 -4.55 -37.66
N TYR A 521 36.01 -5.77 -37.21
CA TYR A 521 35.38 -6.31 -36.01
C TYR A 521 35.60 -5.39 -34.82
N GLN A 522 36.86 -4.99 -34.56
CA GLN A 522 37.21 -4.12 -33.44
C GLN A 522 36.64 -2.72 -33.60
N ALA A 523 36.69 -2.14 -34.78
CA ALA A 523 36.17 -0.80 -35.07
C ALA A 523 34.64 -0.69 -34.81
N LEU A 524 33.90 -1.74 -35.11
CA LEU A 524 32.43 -1.77 -34.93
C LEU A 524 31.96 -2.35 -33.58
N LEU A 525 32.83 -2.98 -32.79
CA LEU A 525 32.50 -3.55 -31.49
C LEU A 525 31.93 -2.51 -30.52
N PRO A 526 32.46 -1.27 -30.38
CA PRO A 526 31.88 -0.23 -29.53
C PRO A 526 30.44 0.14 -29.91
N TYR A 527 30.12 0.15 -31.20
CA TYR A 527 28.78 0.42 -31.71
C TYR A 527 27.86 -0.76 -31.49
N ALA A 528 28.35 -1.99 -31.68
CA ALA A 528 27.58 -3.18 -31.34
C ALA A 528 27.20 -3.20 -29.86
N LEU A 529 28.12 -2.83 -28.97
CA LEU A 529 27.95 -2.65 -27.56
C LEU A 529 26.91 -1.57 -27.22
N ALA A 530 26.98 -0.43 -27.88
CA ALA A 530 26.04 0.67 -27.73
C ALA A 530 24.61 0.27 -28.13
N LEU A 531 24.46 -0.62 -29.11
CA LEU A 531 23.16 -1.03 -29.69
C LEU A 531 22.63 -2.37 -29.20
N ASP A 532 23.21 -2.94 -28.12
CA ASP A 532 22.80 -4.21 -27.50
C ASP A 532 22.83 -5.40 -28.49
N VAL A 533 23.84 -5.46 -29.38
CA VAL A 533 24.02 -6.52 -30.40
C VAL A 533 25.46 -7.08 -30.44
N GLU A 534 26.27 -6.84 -29.42
CA GLU A 534 27.68 -7.26 -29.34
C GLU A 534 27.86 -8.77 -29.45
N GLU A 535 26.95 -9.55 -28.86
CA GLU A 535 27.03 -11.02 -28.93
C GLU A 535 26.70 -11.54 -30.36
N ALA A 536 25.70 -10.93 -31.00
CA ALA A 536 25.35 -11.26 -32.38
C ALA A 536 26.49 -10.90 -33.35
N TRP A 537 27.09 -9.72 -33.15
CA TRP A 537 28.23 -9.25 -33.90
C TRP A 537 29.43 -10.21 -33.77
N THR A 538 29.75 -10.61 -32.58
CA THR A 538 30.85 -11.55 -32.28
C THR A 538 30.58 -12.94 -32.87
N ARG A 539 29.37 -13.48 -32.75
CA ARG A 539 29.00 -14.75 -33.38
C ARG A 539 29.15 -14.70 -34.89
N ARG A 540 28.70 -13.59 -35.52
CA ARG A 540 28.82 -13.40 -36.94
C ARG A 540 30.26 -13.32 -37.43
N PHE A 541 31.13 -12.59 -36.70
CA PHE A 541 32.55 -12.53 -36.99
C PHE A 541 33.18 -13.92 -36.89
N THR A 542 32.93 -14.66 -35.79
CA THR A 542 33.45 -16.03 -35.60
C THR A 542 32.99 -16.98 -36.71
N ALA A 543 31.73 -16.90 -37.14
CA ALA A 543 31.22 -17.69 -38.25
C ALA A 543 31.86 -17.34 -39.61
N ALA A 544 32.24 -16.07 -39.82
CA ALA A 544 32.84 -15.61 -41.05
C ALA A 544 34.32 -15.98 -41.19
N VAL A 545 35.10 -15.88 -40.11
CA VAL A 545 36.56 -16.12 -40.14
C VAL A 545 36.96 -17.51 -39.62
N GLY A 546 36.05 -18.22 -38.98
CA GLY A 546 36.30 -19.50 -38.30
C GLY A 546 36.84 -19.35 -36.87
N ALA A 547 36.66 -20.40 -36.06
CA ALA A 547 36.96 -20.35 -34.64
C ALA A 547 38.47 -20.10 -34.32
N ALA A 548 39.38 -20.69 -35.09
CA ALA A 548 40.82 -20.53 -34.89
C ALA A 548 41.27 -19.05 -35.13
N GLN A 549 40.79 -18.41 -36.21
CA GLN A 549 41.09 -17.01 -36.50
C GLN A 549 40.44 -16.08 -35.48
N ALA A 550 39.26 -16.38 -35.05
CA ALA A 550 38.58 -15.61 -33.99
C ALA A 550 39.33 -15.64 -32.69
N GLU A 551 39.86 -16.83 -32.28
CA GLU A 551 40.71 -16.98 -31.10
C GLU A 551 42.04 -16.22 -31.26
N GLN A 552 42.66 -16.29 -32.41
CA GLN A 552 43.87 -15.51 -32.71
C GLN A 552 43.58 -14.01 -32.60
N THR A 553 42.45 -13.54 -33.15
CA THR A 553 42.02 -12.16 -32.98
C THR A 553 41.86 -11.78 -31.52
N ALA A 554 41.21 -12.60 -30.70
CA ALA A 554 41.08 -12.35 -29.27
C ALA A 554 42.44 -12.14 -28.59
N ARG A 555 43.42 -12.94 -28.93
CA ARG A 555 44.81 -12.84 -28.39
C ARG A 555 45.58 -11.64 -28.89
N SER A 556 45.26 -11.12 -30.07
CA SER A 556 45.91 -9.96 -30.67
C SER A 556 45.34 -8.61 -30.24
N ILE A 557 44.21 -8.59 -29.52
CA ILE A 557 43.62 -7.37 -28.97
C ILE A 557 44.50 -6.79 -27.88
N GLY A 558 45.22 -5.73 -28.17
CA GLY A 558 46.17 -5.09 -27.26
C GLY A 558 45.55 -4.11 -26.26
N TRP A 559 44.36 -3.60 -26.53
CA TRP A 559 43.71 -2.59 -25.71
C TRP A 559 42.87 -3.16 -24.57
N TYR A 560 42.72 -4.48 -24.51
CA TYR A 560 42.07 -5.20 -23.41
C TYR A 560 42.95 -6.27 -22.81
N GLN A 561 43.18 -6.21 -21.50
CA GLN A 561 44.03 -7.13 -20.76
C GLN A 561 43.20 -7.81 -19.64
N GLY A 562 42.84 -9.06 -19.83
CA GLY A 562 42.17 -9.90 -18.83
C GLY A 562 43.12 -10.93 -18.21
N THR A 563 43.06 -11.17 -16.89
CA THR A 563 43.91 -12.13 -16.15
C THR A 563 43.46 -13.59 -16.30
N GLY A 564 42.31 -13.88 -16.90
CA GLY A 564 41.94 -15.23 -17.36
C GLY A 564 42.31 -15.37 -18.83
N SER A 565 42.79 -16.58 -19.28
CA SER A 565 42.93 -16.80 -20.71
C SER A 565 41.64 -16.32 -21.39
N ILE A 566 41.74 -15.32 -22.28
CA ILE A 566 40.59 -14.90 -23.07
C ILE A 566 40.17 -16.11 -23.90
N ALA A 567 39.31 -16.95 -23.30
CA ALA A 567 38.96 -18.23 -23.87
C ALA A 567 38.17 -18.10 -25.19
N SER A 568 37.55 -16.92 -25.38
CA SER A 568 36.84 -16.61 -26.64
C SER A 568 36.48 -15.11 -26.74
N LEU A 569 36.36 -14.60 -27.98
CA LEU A 569 35.82 -13.28 -28.25
C LEU A 569 34.42 -13.08 -27.66
N GLY A 570 33.64 -14.16 -27.55
CA GLY A 570 32.30 -14.12 -26.94
C GLY A 570 32.34 -13.78 -25.46
N ALA A 571 33.25 -14.35 -24.71
CA ALA A 571 33.45 -14.04 -23.29
C ALA A 571 33.88 -12.58 -23.09
N MET A 572 34.80 -12.09 -23.91
CA MET A 572 35.26 -10.71 -23.90
C MET A 572 34.11 -9.72 -24.22
N SER A 573 33.37 -9.95 -25.30
CA SER A 573 32.28 -9.04 -25.70
C SER A 573 31.16 -8.99 -24.66
N SER A 574 30.78 -10.13 -24.06
CA SER A 574 29.81 -10.21 -22.98
C SER A 574 30.30 -9.49 -21.71
N SER A 575 31.59 -9.63 -21.37
CA SER A 575 32.22 -8.95 -20.23
C SER A 575 32.20 -7.44 -20.41
N LEU A 576 32.59 -6.93 -21.58
CA LEU A 576 32.55 -5.50 -21.92
C LEU A 576 31.13 -4.95 -21.95
N GLY A 577 30.14 -5.75 -22.41
CA GLY A 577 28.74 -5.34 -22.51
C GLY A 577 28.05 -5.20 -21.16
N SER A 578 28.11 -6.22 -20.35
CA SER A 578 27.34 -6.30 -19.09
C SER A 578 28.18 -6.02 -17.85
N ALA A 579 29.35 -6.67 -17.71
CA ALA A 579 30.13 -6.56 -16.48
C ALA A 579 30.77 -5.17 -16.32
N LEU A 580 31.39 -4.62 -17.37
CA LEU A 580 31.97 -3.28 -17.34
C LEU A 580 30.91 -2.22 -17.05
N SER A 581 29.74 -2.27 -17.72
CA SER A 581 28.65 -1.33 -17.49
C SER A 581 28.09 -1.41 -16.06
N SER A 582 27.99 -2.62 -15.50
CA SER A 582 27.56 -2.85 -14.11
C SER A 582 28.61 -2.31 -13.13
N GLN A 583 29.89 -2.52 -13.40
CA GLN A 583 30.98 -2.03 -12.56
C GLN A 583 31.02 -0.49 -12.56
N ILE A 584 30.86 0.16 -13.72
CA ILE A 584 30.77 1.62 -13.81
C ILE A 584 29.58 2.14 -12.97
N SER A 585 28.44 1.45 -13.03
CA SER A 585 27.26 1.84 -12.26
C SER A 585 27.49 1.73 -10.75
N SER A 586 28.04 0.60 -10.28
CA SER A 586 28.31 0.37 -8.85
C SER A 586 29.39 1.32 -8.32
N SER A 587 30.48 1.50 -9.08
CA SER A 587 31.61 2.33 -8.67
C SER A 587 31.34 3.85 -8.73
N ALA A 588 30.29 4.29 -9.44
CA ALA A 588 29.87 5.69 -9.48
C ALA A 588 28.98 6.11 -8.30
N THR A 589 28.66 5.18 -7.41
CA THR A 589 27.79 5.41 -6.23
C THR A 589 28.65 5.30 -4.98
N PRO A 590 28.64 6.32 -4.08
CA PRO A 590 29.46 6.30 -2.86
C PRO A 590 29.00 5.24 -1.87
#